data_a7f028c39947badd878a343f5c76b08a
#
_entry.id   a7f028c39947badd878a343f5c76b08a
#
_cell.length_a   1.000
_cell.length_b   1.000
_cell.length_c   1.000
_cell.angle_alpha   90.00
_cell.angle_beta   90.00
_cell.angle_gamma   90.00
#
_symmetry.space_group_name_H-M   'P 1'
#
loop_
_entity.id
_entity.type
_entity.pdbx_description
1 polymer ?
#
loop_
_entity_poly.entity_id
_entity_poly.type
_entity_poly.pdbx_seq_one_letter_code
_entity_poly.pdbx_strand_id
1 'polypeptide(L)'
;MLDPVQIVVPWRVGEPAPLSACRLLIDEGSPLVMAIDRRVGCNSVVISQLFSYLSADEARRYFSYKRPSDAELFLLGRSLLRTLLALLLGLKPQEVRIVTGFHGKPSCPGGPEFNVSHSGDLVLIALHPTCAVGVDVEASPGPADWESISCRVLPAEVCLAVHALPRQCQPLAFLQAWCHLEAQLKMAGTGFQAAPVVHGDSSLFRQWALALPPGYVGSVAMEDS
;
A
#
# COMPACT_ATOMS: atom_id res chain seq x y z
N MET A 1 -7.30 6.77 -19.20
CA MET A 1 -7.76 6.24 -17.90
C MET A 1 -7.70 4.73 -18.05
N LEU A 2 -6.81 4.06 -17.31
CA LEU A 2 -6.70 2.60 -17.36
C LEU A 2 -7.91 2.02 -16.61
N ASP A 3 -8.53 0.98 -17.18
CA ASP A 3 -9.62 0.28 -16.51
C ASP A 3 -9.09 -0.31 -15.18
N PRO A 4 -9.83 -0.18 -14.06
CA PRO A 4 -9.39 -0.72 -12.78
C PRO A 4 -9.29 -2.24 -12.86
N VAL A 5 -8.09 -2.77 -12.67
CA VAL A 5 -7.85 -4.22 -12.69
C VAL A 5 -8.29 -4.84 -11.37
N GLN A 6 -9.01 -5.95 -11.42
CA GLN A 6 -9.44 -6.71 -10.23
C GLN A 6 -8.29 -7.57 -9.67
N ILE A 7 -7.19 -6.93 -9.28
CA ILE A 7 -6.10 -7.59 -8.54
C ILE A 7 -6.24 -7.44 -7.02
N VAL A 8 -7.30 -6.76 -6.57
CA VAL A 8 -7.54 -6.52 -5.14
C VAL A 8 -8.34 -7.67 -4.53
N VAL A 9 -7.76 -8.32 -3.55
CA VAL A 9 -8.39 -9.39 -2.79
C VAL A 9 -8.77 -8.87 -1.40
N PRO A 10 -10.07 -8.82 -1.04
CA PRO A 10 -10.48 -8.44 0.30
C PRO A 10 -10.05 -9.52 1.30
N TRP A 11 -9.47 -9.09 2.42
CA TRP A 11 -9.13 -9.98 3.51
C TRP A 11 -9.76 -9.49 4.81
N ARG A 12 -10.64 -10.30 5.38
CA ARG A 12 -11.28 -10.00 6.65
C ARG A 12 -10.35 -10.37 7.82
N VAL A 13 -10.17 -9.44 8.72
CA VAL A 13 -9.34 -9.64 9.92
C VAL A 13 -9.91 -10.79 10.77
N GLY A 14 -9.03 -11.70 11.21
CA GLY A 14 -9.43 -12.89 11.96
C GLY A 14 -9.75 -14.12 11.09
N GLU A 15 -9.87 -13.97 9.77
CA GLU A 15 -10.01 -15.10 8.84
C GLU A 15 -8.63 -15.57 8.34
N PRO A 16 -8.50 -16.83 7.92
CA PRO A 16 -7.29 -17.31 7.25
C PRO A 16 -6.95 -16.44 6.02
N ALA A 17 -5.67 -16.27 5.74
CA ALA A 17 -5.26 -15.57 4.53
C ALA A 17 -5.79 -16.27 3.27
N PRO A 18 -6.28 -15.52 2.26
CA PRO A 18 -6.89 -16.07 1.05
C PRO A 18 -5.83 -16.63 0.10
N LEU A 19 -5.21 -17.75 0.46
CA LEU A 19 -4.07 -18.38 -0.23
C LEU A 19 -4.38 -18.82 -1.66
N SER A 20 -5.62 -19.16 -1.98
CA SER A 20 -6.03 -19.49 -3.35
C SER A 20 -5.86 -18.30 -4.28
N ALA A 21 -6.20 -17.10 -3.82
CA ALA A 21 -5.96 -15.87 -4.55
C ALA A 21 -4.45 -15.55 -4.68
N CYS A 22 -3.65 -15.83 -3.63
CA CYS A 22 -2.20 -15.63 -3.66
C CYS A 22 -1.52 -16.48 -4.76
N ARG A 23 -1.95 -17.70 -4.99
CA ARG A 23 -1.37 -18.59 -6.02
C ARG A 23 -1.71 -18.17 -7.45
N LEU A 24 -2.96 -17.77 -7.69
CA LEU A 24 -3.41 -17.37 -9.04
C LEU A 24 -2.72 -16.11 -9.56
N LEU A 25 -2.46 -15.14 -8.68
CA LEU A 25 -1.88 -13.85 -9.09
C LEU A 25 -0.35 -13.90 -9.26
N ILE A 26 0.33 -14.79 -8.55
CA ILE A 26 1.77 -15.03 -8.73
C ILE A 26 2.08 -15.61 -10.11
N ASP A 27 1.17 -16.46 -10.66
CA ASP A 27 1.35 -17.10 -11.96
C ASP A 27 1.08 -16.15 -13.15
N GLU A 28 0.41 -15.01 -12.94
CA GLU A 28 -0.01 -14.09 -14.01
C GLU A 28 0.93 -12.88 -14.22
N GLY A 29 2.04 -12.80 -13.51
CA GLY A 29 3.00 -11.68 -13.63
C GLY A 29 2.41 -10.32 -13.18
N SER A 30 1.40 -10.35 -12.31
CA SER A 30 0.75 -9.16 -11.73
C SER A 30 0.95 -9.10 -10.22
N PRO A 31 1.01 -7.90 -9.60
CA PRO A 31 1.13 -7.82 -8.15
C PRO A 31 -0.18 -8.25 -7.48
N LEU A 32 -0.07 -9.00 -6.38
CA LEU A 32 -1.19 -9.27 -5.49
C LEU A 32 -1.41 -8.09 -4.56
N VAL A 33 -2.63 -7.59 -4.47
CA VAL A 33 -3.00 -6.54 -3.51
C VAL A 33 -4.07 -7.05 -2.56
N MET A 34 -3.76 -7.11 -1.27
CA MET A 34 -4.72 -7.41 -0.21
C MET A 34 -5.33 -6.10 0.31
N ALA A 35 -6.66 -6.04 0.43
CA ALA A 35 -7.37 -4.92 1.03
C ALA A 35 -8.03 -5.34 2.34
N ILE A 36 -7.70 -4.64 3.42
CA ILE A 36 -8.13 -4.93 4.78
C ILE A 36 -8.85 -3.70 5.33
N ASP A 37 -10.13 -3.84 5.64
CA ASP A 37 -10.92 -2.80 6.33
C ASP A 37 -10.90 -3.07 7.83
N ARG A 38 -10.33 -2.15 8.63
CA ARG A 38 -10.21 -2.30 10.09
C ARG A 38 -11.56 -2.38 10.81
N ARG A 39 -12.64 -1.91 10.18
CA ARG A 39 -13.99 -1.97 10.75
C ARG A 39 -14.60 -3.36 10.69
N VAL A 40 -13.98 -4.28 9.93
CA VAL A 40 -14.52 -5.62 9.68
C VAL A 40 -13.63 -6.67 10.32
N GLY A 41 -14.19 -7.41 11.27
CA GLY A 41 -13.51 -8.54 11.93
C GLY A 41 -12.61 -8.17 13.12
N CYS A 42 -12.31 -6.90 13.36
CA CYS A 42 -11.50 -6.47 14.50
C CYS A 42 -12.29 -6.55 15.81
N ASN A 43 -11.83 -7.38 16.73
CA ASN A 43 -12.28 -7.44 18.14
C ASN A 43 -11.07 -7.60 19.06
N SER A 44 -11.28 -7.50 20.37
CA SER A 44 -10.19 -7.53 21.34
C SER A 44 -9.34 -8.81 21.30
N VAL A 45 -9.95 -9.95 21.01
CA VAL A 45 -9.24 -11.24 20.91
C VAL A 45 -8.33 -11.24 19.69
N VAL A 46 -8.87 -10.84 18.52
CA VAL A 46 -8.10 -10.75 17.27
C VAL A 46 -6.97 -9.74 17.40
N ILE A 47 -7.23 -8.57 17.96
CA ILE A 47 -6.21 -7.53 18.21
C ILE A 47 -5.08 -8.06 19.10
N SER A 48 -5.41 -8.78 20.19
CA SER A 48 -4.40 -9.40 21.08
C SER A 48 -3.56 -10.44 20.34
N GLN A 49 -4.19 -11.25 19.48
CA GLN A 49 -3.47 -12.22 18.66
C GLN A 49 -2.53 -11.54 17.66
N LEU A 50 -3.02 -10.53 16.92
CA LEU A 50 -2.20 -9.78 15.96
C LEU A 50 -1.02 -9.09 16.64
N PHE A 51 -1.24 -8.53 17.84
CA PHE A 51 -0.18 -7.92 18.63
C PHE A 51 0.93 -8.92 18.98
N SER A 52 0.59 -10.19 19.24
CA SER A 52 1.58 -11.24 19.53
C SER A 52 2.50 -11.57 18.37
N TYR A 53 2.18 -11.12 17.14
CA TYR A 53 3.01 -11.31 15.95
C TYR A 53 4.11 -10.26 15.78
N LEU A 54 4.00 -9.13 16.47
CA LEU A 54 4.96 -8.04 16.38
C LEU A 54 6.31 -8.41 17.00
N SER A 55 7.39 -7.92 16.40
CA SER A 55 8.70 -7.90 17.05
C SER A 55 8.71 -6.87 18.20
N ALA A 56 9.73 -6.94 19.05
CA ALA A 56 9.89 -5.97 20.15
C ALA A 56 9.98 -4.51 19.66
N ASP A 57 10.65 -4.28 18.51
CA ASP A 57 10.78 -2.95 17.90
C ASP A 57 9.45 -2.46 17.34
N GLU A 58 8.70 -3.34 16.70
CA GLU A 58 7.37 -3.03 16.18
C GLU A 58 6.37 -2.77 17.31
N ALA A 59 6.45 -3.52 18.40
CA ALA A 59 5.64 -3.26 19.60
C ALA A 59 5.96 -1.88 20.20
N ARG A 60 7.25 -1.51 20.27
CA ARG A 60 7.64 -0.15 20.71
C ARG A 60 7.08 0.92 19.79
N ARG A 61 7.14 0.70 18.47
CA ARG A 61 6.56 1.60 17.48
C ARG A 61 5.03 1.72 17.63
N TYR A 62 4.33 0.62 17.85
CA TYR A 62 2.88 0.62 18.13
C TYR A 62 2.53 1.55 19.29
N PHE A 63 3.25 1.48 20.40
CA PHE A 63 3.01 2.35 21.54
C PHE A 63 3.48 3.81 21.38
N SER A 64 4.25 4.10 20.34
CA SER A 64 4.69 5.47 20.03
C SER A 64 3.66 6.32 19.27
N TYR A 65 2.63 5.71 18.73
CA TYR A 65 1.58 6.44 18.03
C TYR A 65 0.73 7.27 18.96
N LYS A 66 0.49 8.53 18.58
CA LYS A 66 -0.33 9.45 19.39
C LYS A 66 -1.82 9.16 19.27
N ARG A 67 -2.27 8.65 18.13
CA ARG A 67 -3.68 8.34 17.85
C ARG A 67 -3.87 6.83 17.88
N PRO A 68 -4.84 6.32 18.65
CA PRO A 68 -5.14 4.88 18.69
C PRO A 68 -5.47 4.30 17.31
N SER A 69 -6.17 5.06 16.46
CA SER A 69 -6.48 4.67 15.08
C SER A 69 -5.22 4.38 14.25
N ASP A 70 -4.18 5.20 14.39
CA ASP A 70 -2.94 5.04 13.64
C ASP A 70 -2.15 3.83 14.15
N ALA A 71 -2.18 3.59 15.45
CA ALA A 71 -1.61 2.39 16.08
C ALA A 71 -2.30 1.12 15.57
N GLU A 72 -3.64 1.11 15.50
CA GLU A 72 -4.41 -0.01 14.97
C GLU A 72 -4.10 -0.28 13.49
N LEU A 73 -4.05 0.74 12.63
CA LEU A 73 -3.69 0.59 11.22
C LEU A 73 -2.28 0.03 11.06
N PHE A 74 -1.33 0.52 11.86
CA PHE A 74 0.02 -0.03 11.89
C PHE A 74 0.01 -1.50 12.33
N LEU A 75 -0.71 -1.84 13.40
CA LEU A 75 -0.84 -3.21 13.89
C LEU A 75 -1.39 -4.14 12.81
N LEU A 76 -2.49 -3.75 12.18
CA LEU A 76 -3.11 -4.52 11.10
C LEU A 76 -2.15 -4.73 9.93
N GLY A 77 -1.61 -3.65 9.37
CA GLY A 77 -0.69 -3.72 8.25
C GLY A 77 0.54 -4.58 8.54
N ARG A 78 1.13 -4.42 9.72
CA ARG A 78 2.35 -5.13 10.09
C ARG A 78 2.10 -6.61 10.42
N SER A 79 1.07 -6.92 11.20
CA SER A 79 0.80 -8.30 11.62
C SER A 79 0.25 -9.15 10.48
N LEU A 80 -0.61 -8.57 9.62
CA LEU A 80 -1.13 -9.28 8.45
C LEU A 80 -0.05 -9.47 7.38
N LEU A 81 0.85 -8.50 7.18
CA LEU A 81 2.05 -8.68 6.37
C LEU A 81 2.90 -9.84 6.89
N ARG A 82 3.17 -9.91 8.20
CA ARG A 82 3.90 -11.03 8.81
C ARG A 82 3.20 -12.36 8.59
N THR A 83 1.88 -12.40 8.66
CA THR A 83 1.09 -13.60 8.38
C THR A 83 1.27 -14.05 6.94
N LEU A 84 1.19 -13.15 5.96
CA LEU A 84 1.40 -13.46 4.54
C LEU A 84 2.82 -13.98 4.27
N LEU A 85 3.83 -13.25 4.75
CA LEU A 85 5.22 -13.64 4.59
C LEU A 85 5.53 -14.97 5.27
N ALA A 86 4.99 -15.21 6.47
CA ALA A 86 5.16 -16.47 7.19
C ALA A 86 4.60 -17.66 6.40
N LEU A 87 3.42 -17.50 5.80
CA LEU A 87 2.80 -18.54 4.96
C LEU A 87 3.63 -18.85 3.72
N LEU A 88 4.18 -17.83 3.07
CA LEU A 88 5.01 -17.98 1.87
C LEU A 88 6.37 -18.60 2.17
N LEU A 89 6.93 -18.33 3.36
CA LEU A 89 8.25 -18.80 3.78
C LEU A 89 8.22 -20.08 4.62
N GLY A 90 7.05 -20.60 5.00
CA GLY A 90 6.92 -21.75 5.89
C GLY A 90 7.37 -21.46 7.33
N LEU A 91 7.21 -20.21 7.80
CA LEU A 91 7.61 -19.72 9.12
C LEU A 91 6.40 -19.42 10.00
N LYS A 92 6.65 -19.09 11.28
CA LYS A 92 5.65 -18.44 12.11
C LYS A 92 5.73 -16.91 11.94
N PRO A 93 4.62 -16.15 12.10
CA PRO A 93 4.63 -14.69 11.94
C PRO A 93 5.71 -13.97 12.77
N GLN A 94 6.01 -14.43 13.98
CA GLN A 94 7.04 -13.88 14.86
C GLN A 94 8.46 -14.11 14.34
N GLU A 95 8.67 -15.16 13.55
CA GLU A 95 9.98 -15.57 13.03
C GLU A 95 10.35 -14.82 11.74
N VAL A 96 9.39 -14.16 11.09
CA VAL A 96 9.63 -13.40 9.86
C VAL A 96 10.58 -12.25 10.15
N ARG A 97 11.70 -12.19 9.43
CA ARG A 97 12.67 -11.11 9.55
C ARG A 97 12.30 -9.98 8.60
N ILE A 98 11.81 -8.86 9.16
CA ILE A 98 11.59 -7.63 8.40
C ILE A 98 12.67 -6.63 8.77
N VAL A 99 13.39 -6.12 7.78
CA VAL A 99 14.44 -5.10 7.94
C VAL A 99 14.00 -3.81 7.25
N THR A 100 14.51 -2.69 7.72
CA THR A 100 14.21 -1.38 7.12
C THR A 100 15.42 -0.89 6.34
N GLY A 101 15.24 -0.60 5.07
CA GLY A 101 16.27 -0.04 4.21
C GLY A 101 16.60 1.42 4.56
N PHE A 102 17.59 1.98 3.86
CA PHE A 102 18.10 3.34 4.11
C PHE A 102 17.01 4.41 3.99
N HIS A 103 16.10 4.28 3.04
CA HIS A 103 14.98 5.22 2.84
C HIS A 103 13.70 4.81 3.59
N GLY A 104 13.79 3.88 4.53
CA GLY A 104 12.65 3.48 5.36
C GLY A 104 11.74 2.42 4.75
N LYS A 105 11.93 1.99 3.50
CA LYS A 105 11.15 0.90 2.90
C LYS A 105 11.49 -0.42 3.62
N PRO A 106 10.48 -1.12 4.17
CA PRO A 106 10.72 -2.43 4.77
C PRO A 106 10.90 -3.49 3.68
N SER A 107 11.72 -4.51 3.98
CA SER A 107 11.96 -5.67 3.12
C SER A 107 12.10 -6.95 3.96
N CYS A 108 11.96 -8.10 3.31
CA CYS A 108 12.12 -9.41 3.93
C CYS A 108 13.23 -10.17 3.19
N PRO A 109 14.44 -10.28 3.74
CA PRO A 109 15.54 -10.98 3.08
C PRO A 109 15.18 -12.43 2.75
N GLY A 110 15.27 -12.81 1.47
CA GLY A 110 14.88 -14.12 0.97
C GLY A 110 13.37 -14.35 0.81
N GLY A 111 12.57 -13.33 1.07
CA GLY A 111 11.11 -13.35 0.84
C GLY A 111 10.70 -12.56 -0.42
N PRO A 112 9.40 -12.47 -0.69
CA PRO A 112 8.86 -11.68 -1.79
C PRO A 112 9.06 -10.18 -1.56
N GLU A 113 9.00 -9.42 -2.64
CA GLU A 113 8.87 -7.97 -2.61
C GLU A 113 7.48 -7.57 -2.11
N PHE A 114 7.40 -6.51 -1.31
CA PHE A 114 6.12 -6.03 -0.77
C PHE A 114 6.12 -4.53 -0.50
N ASN A 115 4.92 -4.00 -0.40
CA ASN A 115 4.69 -2.63 0.09
C ASN A 115 3.37 -2.56 0.85
N VAL A 116 3.26 -1.60 1.78
CA VAL A 116 2.07 -1.38 2.62
C VAL A 116 1.69 0.08 2.58
N SER A 117 0.40 0.37 2.38
CA SER A 117 -0.18 1.70 2.53
C SER A 117 -1.46 1.63 3.34
N HIS A 118 -1.84 2.74 3.96
CA HIS A 118 -3.11 2.85 4.68
C HIS A 118 -3.61 4.29 4.67
N SER A 119 -4.93 4.45 4.56
CA SER A 119 -5.62 5.73 4.70
C SER A 119 -7.04 5.49 5.22
N GLY A 120 -7.55 6.38 6.08
CA GLY A 120 -8.85 6.19 6.71
C GLY A 120 -8.93 4.89 7.52
N ASP A 121 -9.78 3.96 7.08
CA ASP A 121 -9.97 2.65 7.71
C ASP A 121 -9.36 1.49 6.89
N LEU A 122 -8.75 1.79 5.74
CA LEU A 122 -8.27 0.79 4.80
C LEU A 122 -6.74 0.62 4.89
N VAL A 123 -6.30 -0.64 4.89
CA VAL A 123 -4.90 -1.03 4.74
C VAL A 123 -4.77 -1.82 3.45
N LEU A 124 -3.77 -1.49 2.63
CA LEU A 124 -3.37 -2.26 1.46
C LEU A 124 -2.01 -2.89 1.69
N ILE A 125 -1.87 -4.15 1.27
CA ILE A 125 -0.59 -4.87 1.22
C ILE A 125 -0.42 -5.38 -0.20
N ALA A 126 0.59 -4.87 -0.91
CA ALA A 126 0.98 -5.37 -2.22
C ALA A 126 2.16 -6.33 -2.09
N LEU A 127 2.16 -7.42 -2.87
CA LEU A 127 3.23 -8.42 -2.93
C LEU A 127 3.51 -8.84 -4.37
N HIS A 128 4.77 -9.14 -4.65
CA HIS A 128 5.20 -9.85 -5.86
C HIS A 128 6.40 -10.74 -5.53
N PRO A 129 6.56 -11.92 -6.15
CA PRO A 129 7.65 -12.85 -5.82
C PRO A 129 9.04 -12.24 -5.99
N THR A 130 9.27 -11.46 -7.03
CA THR A 130 10.60 -11.00 -7.45
C THR A 130 10.69 -9.52 -7.82
N CYS A 131 9.60 -8.92 -8.37
CA CYS A 131 9.63 -7.55 -8.86
C CYS A 131 9.30 -6.55 -7.74
N ALA A 132 10.01 -5.44 -7.71
CA ALA A 132 9.72 -4.36 -6.79
C ALA A 132 8.28 -3.86 -6.96
N VAL A 133 7.57 -3.70 -5.85
CA VAL A 133 6.19 -3.20 -5.83
C VAL A 133 6.04 -1.99 -4.91
N GLY A 134 5.12 -1.11 -5.27
CA GLY A 134 4.68 0.00 -4.44
C GLY A 134 3.17 0.14 -4.52
N VAL A 135 2.51 0.39 -3.41
CA VAL A 135 1.05 0.59 -3.33
C VAL A 135 0.76 1.85 -2.55
N ASP A 136 -0.27 2.57 -3.02
CA ASP A 136 -0.79 3.70 -2.28
C ASP A 136 -2.31 3.71 -2.27
N VAL A 137 -2.88 4.26 -1.18
CA VAL A 137 -4.32 4.43 -0.98
C VAL A 137 -4.59 5.73 -0.24
N GLU A 138 -5.64 6.45 -0.70
CA GLU A 138 -6.12 7.66 -0.04
C GLU A 138 -7.63 7.64 0.15
N ALA A 139 -8.06 8.11 1.32
CA ALA A 139 -9.48 8.32 1.62
C ALA A 139 -9.95 9.63 0.97
N SER A 140 -11.10 9.58 0.27
CA SER A 140 -11.79 10.75 -0.27
C SER A 140 -12.63 11.41 0.85
N PRO A 141 -12.72 12.75 0.88
CA PRO A 141 -12.36 13.72 -0.17
C PRO A 141 -10.89 14.16 -0.20
N GLY A 142 -10.02 13.67 0.66
CA GLY A 142 -8.64 14.08 0.74
C GLY A 142 -8.42 15.41 1.50
N PRO A 143 -7.23 16.01 1.40
CA PRO A 143 -6.90 17.24 2.11
C PRO A 143 -7.64 18.44 1.54
N ALA A 144 -8.09 19.37 2.41
CA ALA A 144 -8.82 20.55 1.99
C ALA A 144 -7.96 21.54 1.17
N ASP A 145 -6.64 21.52 1.36
CA ASP A 145 -5.65 22.35 0.68
C ASP A 145 -4.98 21.65 -0.52
N TRP A 146 -5.68 20.67 -1.11
CA TRP A 146 -5.18 19.84 -2.22
C TRP A 146 -4.65 20.68 -3.40
N GLU A 147 -5.24 21.85 -3.70
CA GLU A 147 -4.79 22.73 -4.79
C GLU A 147 -3.32 23.18 -4.56
N SER A 148 -3.01 23.62 -3.35
CA SER A 148 -1.66 24.01 -2.96
C SER A 148 -0.68 22.84 -2.96
N ILE A 149 -1.14 21.67 -2.52
CA ILE A 149 -0.34 20.44 -2.49
C ILE A 149 -0.04 19.99 -3.93
N SER A 150 -1.04 20.00 -4.82
CA SER A 150 -0.90 19.49 -6.20
C SER A 150 0.24 20.18 -6.96
N CYS A 151 0.32 21.50 -6.87
CA CYS A 151 1.36 22.29 -7.53
C CYS A 151 2.79 22.07 -6.98
N ARG A 152 2.90 21.51 -5.78
CA ARG A 152 4.20 21.26 -5.12
C ARG A 152 4.71 19.85 -5.35
N VAL A 153 3.80 18.90 -5.53
CA VAL A 153 4.13 17.47 -5.50
C VAL A 153 3.93 16.76 -6.84
N LEU A 154 2.93 17.18 -7.63
CA LEU A 154 2.70 16.58 -8.93
C LEU A 154 3.63 17.15 -10.00
N PRO A 155 3.99 16.38 -11.02
CA PRO A 155 4.60 16.90 -12.23
C PRO A 155 3.78 18.04 -12.83
N ALA A 156 4.44 19.06 -13.39
CA ALA A 156 3.78 20.25 -13.88
C ALA A 156 2.65 19.93 -14.89
N GLU A 157 2.89 19.02 -15.81
CA GLU A 157 1.92 18.54 -16.80
C GLU A 157 0.69 17.86 -16.17
N VAL A 158 0.91 17.03 -15.13
CA VAL A 158 -0.16 16.36 -14.38
C VAL A 158 -0.96 17.37 -13.58
N CYS A 159 -0.28 18.30 -12.89
CA CYS A 159 -0.93 19.39 -12.17
C CYS A 159 -1.82 20.22 -13.11
N LEU A 160 -1.32 20.64 -14.29
CA LEU A 160 -2.10 21.35 -15.28
C LEU A 160 -3.30 20.54 -15.77
N ALA A 161 -3.13 19.24 -16.05
CA ALA A 161 -4.22 18.38 -16.48
C ALA A 161 -5.33 18.26 -15.42
N VAL A 162 -4.97 18.12 -14.14
CA VAL A 162 -5.93 18.11 -13.01
C VAL A 162 -6.70 19.43 -12.94
N HIS A 163 -6.02 20.56 -13.02
CA HIS A 163 -6.63 21.89 -12.93
C HIS A 163 -7.47 22.25 -14.16
N ALA A 164 -7.28 21.62 -15.31
CA ALA A 164 -8.09 21.80 -16.51
C ALA A 164 -9.46 21.08 -16.44
N LEU A 165 -9.65 20.16 -15.49
CA LEU A 165 -10.93 19.44 -15.31
C LEU A 165 -12.00 20.37 -14.71
N PRO A 166 -13.32 20.01 -14.84
CA PRO A 166 -14.38 20.68 -14.10
C PRO A 166 -14.08 20.68 -12.59
N ARG A 167 -14.32 21.80 -11.90
CA ARG A 167 -13.95 22.00 -10.49
C ARG A 167 -14.35 20.85 -9.57
N GLN A 168 -15.55 20.31 -9.77
CA GLN A 168 -16.06 19.19 -8.99
C GLN A 168 -15.30 17.87 -9.15
N CYS A 169 -14.57 17.72 -10.26
CA CYS A 169 -13.76 16.52 -10.55
C CYS A 169 -12.31 16.64 -10.08
N GLN A 170 -11.84 17.86 -9.86
CA GLN A 170 -10.42 18.14 -9.57
C GLN A 170 -9.92 17.46 -8.28
N PRO A 171 -10.63 17.50 -7.12
CA PRO A 171 -10.14 16.86 -5.91
C PRO A 171 -9.92 15.34 -6.07
N LEU A 172 -10.83 14.66 -6.73
CA LEU A 172 -10.71 13.23 -6.99
C LEU A 172 -9.57 12.94 -7.96
N ALA A 173 -9.44 13.73 -9.03
CA ALA A 173 -8.35 13.60 -9.99
C ALA A 173 -6.98 13.85 -9.35
N PHE A 174 -6.90 14.81 -8.43
CA PHE A 174 -5.70 15.03 -7.63
C PHE A 174 -5.34 13.79 -6.80
N LEU A 175 -6.29 13.22 -6.06
CA LEU A 175 -6.03 12.01 -5.25
C LEU A 175 -5.58 10.83 -6.11
N GLN A 176 -6.16 10.65 -7.30
CA GLN A 176 -5.75 9.62 -8.24
C GLN A 176 -4.31 9.82 -8.72
N ALA A 177 -3.97 11.06 -9.11
CA ALA A 177 -2.62 11.41 -9.53
C ALA A 177 -1.60 11.26 -8.39
N TRP A 178 -1.99 11.65 -7.18
CA TRP A 178 -1.19 11.48 -5.96
C TRP A 178 -0.91 10.01 -5.66
N CYS A 179 -1.93 9.16 -5.62
CA CYS A 179 -1.77 7.71 -5.41
C CYS A 179 -0.87 7.07 -6.48
N HIS A 180 -0.98 7.52 -7.75
CA HIS A 180 -0.11 7.05 -8.82
C HIS A 180 1.35 7.39 -8.53
N LEU A 181 1.64 8.64 -8.20
CA LEU A 181 3.01 9.09 -7.89
C LEU A 181 3.57 8.37 -6.66
N GLU A 182 2.79 8.31 -5.57
CA GLU A 182 3.22 7.64 -4.33
C GLU A 182 3.50 6.16 -4.53
N ALA A 183 2.68 5.45 -5.30
CA ALA A 183 2.92 4.04 -5.60
C ALA A 183 4.25 3.84 -6.36
N GLN A 184 4.58 4.71 -7.30
CA GLN A 184 5.87 4.68 -8.01
C GLN A 184 7.04 4.94 -7.07
N LEU A 185 6.97 5.98 -6.24
CA LEU A 185 8.02 6.33 -5.28
C LEU A 185 8.24 5.22 -4.25
N LYS A 186 7.16 4.58 -3.79
CA LYS A 186 7.20 3.43 -2.88
C LYS A 186 7.77 2.18 -3.55
N MET A 187 7.48 1.95 -4.84
CA MET A 187 8.08 0.88 -5.63
C MET A 187 9.60 1.08 -5.72
N ALA A 188 10.03 2.26 -6.14
CA ALA A 188 11.45 2.61 -6.24
C ALA A 188 12.18 2.66 -4.88
N GLY A 189 11.44 2.82 -3.78
CA GLY A 189 12.02 2.91 -2.43
C GLY A 189 12.82 4.19 -2.17
N THR A 190 12.65 5.22 -2.98
CA THR A 190 13.45 6.47 -2.93
C THR A 190 12.79 7.58 -2.10
N GLY A 191 11.48 7.47 -1.84
CA GLY A 191 10.71 8.55 -1.21
C GLY A 191 10.72 9.84 -2.03
N PHE A 192 10.16 10.92 -1.50
CA PHE A 192 10.07 12.22 -2.20
C PHE A 192 11.42 12.90 -2.52
N GLN A 193 12.51 12.51 -1.87
CA GLN A 193 13.80 13.15 -2.07
C GLN A 193 14.41 12.87 -3.45
N ALA A 194 13.92 11.85 -4.15
CA ALA A 194 14.37 11.47 -5.50
C ALA A 194 13.29 11.67 -6.57
N ALA A 195 12.26 12.47 -6.32
CA ALA A 195 11.13 12.71 -7.21
C ALA A 195 11.46 13.06 -8.69
N PRO A 196 12.60 13.68 -9.04
CA PRO A 196 12.93 13.94 -10.45
C PRO A 196 13.20 12.69 -11.30
N VAL A 197 13.47 11.54 -10.66
CA VAL A 197 13.91 10.32 -11.37
C VAL A 197 12.72 9.51 -11.95
N VAL A 198 11.50 9.72 -11.44
CA VAL A 198 10.32 8.95 -11.84
C VAL A 198 9.71 9.42 -13.19
N HIS A 199 10.23 10.50 -13.78
CA HIS A 199 9.83 10.98 -15.12
C HIS A 199 10.56 10.28 -16.29
N GLY A 200 11.43 9.30 -15.99
CA GLY A 200 12.12 8.51 -16.99
C GLY A 200 11.33 7.26 -17.36
N ASP A 201 11.09 7.13 -18.64
CA ASP A 201 10.71 5.92 -19.37
C ASP A 201 9.63 5.03 -18.69
N SER A 202 8.37 5.26 -19.08
CA SER A 202 7.21 4.42 -18.67
C SER A 202 7.34 2.95 -19.10
N SER A 203 8.42 2.57 -19.80
CA SER A 203 8.74 1.19 -20.16
C SER A 203 9.36 0.39 -19.00
N LEU A 204 9.73 1.02 -17.88
CA LEU A 204 10.43 0.37 -16.78
C LEU A 204 9.48 -0.18 -15.67
N PHE A 205 8.20 0.13 -15.74
CA PHE A 205 7.23 -0.34 -14.77
C PHE A 205 5.81 -0.36 -15.31
N ARG A 206 4.99 -1.22 -14.73
CA ARG A 206 3.54 -1.27 -14.97
C ARG A 206 2.81 -0.67 -13.78
N GLN A 207 1.65 -0.06 -14.04
CA GLN A 207 0.86 0.59 -13.01
C GLN A 207 -0.64 0.40 -13.25
N TRP A 208 -1.39 0.20 -12.15
CA TRP A 208 -2.83 -0.01 -12.18
C TRP A 208 -3.54 0.86 -11.15
N ALA A 209 -4.68 1.43 -11.55
CA ALA A 209 -5.66 1.93 -10.60
C ALA A 209 -6.37 0.75 -9.93
N LEU A 210 -6.63 0.85 -8.63
CA LEU A 210 -7.23 -0.23 -7.84
C LEU A 210 -8.75 -0.06 -7.73
N ALA A 211 -9.48 -1.15 -7.91
CA ALA A 211 -10.91 -1.22 -7.60
C ALA A 211 -11.10 -1.34 -6.08
N LEU A 212 -11.33 -0.23 -5.41
CA LEU A 212 -11.47 -0.13 -3.95
C LEU A 212 -12.91 0.18 -3.54
N PRO A 213 -13.27 -0.02 -2.25
CA PRO A 213 -14.56 0.40 -1.74
C PRO A 213 -14.84 1.88 -1.97
N PRO A 214 -16.12 2.31 -2.09
CA PRO A 214 -16.48 3.71 -2.22
C PRO A 214 -15.84 4.58 -1.12
N GLY A 215 -15.36 5.75 -1.51
CA GLY A 215 -14.65 6.66 -0.60
C GLY A 215 -13.14 6.45 -0.54
N TYR A 216 -12.58 5.57 -1.38
CA TYR A 216 -11.14 5.38 -1.50
C TYR A 216 -10.68 5.42 -2.96
N VAL A 217 -9.48 5.90 -3.16
CA VAL A 217 -8.71 5.76 -4.40
C VAL A 217 -7.37 5.12 -4.08
N GLY A 218 -6.82 4.38 -5.02
CA GLY A 218 -5.53 3.74 -4.82
C GLY A 218 -4.88 3.31 -6.12
N SER A 219 -3.60 3.06 -6.04
CA SER A 219 -2.77 2.61 -7.15
C SER A 219 -1.73 1.61 -6.68
N VAL A 220 -1.34 0.71 -7.58
CA VAL A 220 -0.17 -0.16 -7.41
C VAL A 220 0.75 0.02 -8.60
N ALA A 221 2.06 0.09 -8.36
CA ALA A 221 3.12 0.09 -9.35
C ALA A 221 4.01 -1.14 -9.15
N MET A 222 4.51 -1.71 -10.23
CA MET A 222 5.41 -2.85 -10.24
C MET A 222 6.48 -2.66 -11.31
N GLU A 223 7.73 -2.94 -10.97
CA GLU A 223 8.86 -2.95 -11.89
C GLU A 223 8.64 -4.00 -12.98
N ASP A 224 8.93 -3.66 -14.24
CA ASP A 224 8.95 -4.64 -15.33
C ASP A 224 10.16 -5.55 -15.21
N SER A 225 9.97 -6.84 -15.49
CA SER A 225 10.97 -7.91 -15.37
C SER A 225 12.02 -7.85 -16.46
#